data_572218a29dda9e36dc09cb1165d9a732
#
_entry.id   572218a29dda9e36dc09cb1165d9a732
#
_cell.length_a   1.000
_cell.length_b   1.000
_cell.length_c   1.000
_cell.angle_alpha   90.00
_cell.angle_beta   90.00
_cell.angle_gamma   90.00
#
_symmetry.space_group_name_H-M   'P 1'
#
loop_
_entity.id
_entity.type
_entity.pdbx_description
1 polymer ?
#
loop_
_entity_poly.entity_id
_entity_poly.type
_entity_poly.pdbx_seq_one_letter_code
_entity_poly.pdbx_strand_id
1 'polypeptide(L)'
;MINVNVAIKAAQDFNRKCWLEHAGNELSNQIMNVAKTGIREMRINFKDLIKGAENLEESAEMLYYIEKTISNAGFEHVVTPDGVLIIKW
;
A
#
# COMPACT_ATOMS: atom_id res chain seq x y z
N MET A 1 -21.17 14.53 -24.57
CA MET A 1 -19.84 14.88 -23.99
C MET A 1 -19.77 14.44 -22.54
N ILE A 2 -18.64 13.89 -22.08
CA ILE A 2 -18.46 13.57 -20.67
C ILE A 2 -18.43 14.84 -19.84
N ASN A 3 -18.87 14.76 -18.58
CA ASN A 3 -18.79 15.90 -17.66
C ASN A 3 -17.50 15.87 -16.83
N VAL A 4 -17.22 16.96 -16.12
CA VAL A 4 -16.01 17.11 -15.33
C VAL A 4 -15.87 16.04 -14.24
N ASN A 5 -16.98 15.61 -13.65
CA ASN A 5 -16.95 14.60 -12.59
C ASN A 5 -16.50 13.22 -13.11
N VAL A 6 -16.90 12.85 -14.32
CA VAL A 6 -16.45 11.62 -14.97
C VAL A 6 -14.96 11.68 -15.26
N ALA A 7 -14.47 12.82 -15.74
CA ALA A 7 -13.04 13.00 -16.02
C ALA A 7 -12.20 12.93 -14.73
N ILE A 8 -12.66 13.57 -13.65
CA ILE A 8 -11.98 13.54 -12.35
C ILE A 8 -11.90 12.10 -11.83
N LYS A 9 -13.02 11.38 -11.87
CA LYS A 9 -13.05 9.98 -11.40
C LYS A 9 -12.09 9.10 -12.20
N ALA A 10 -12.07 9.24 -13.52
CA ALA A 10 -11.15 8.49 -14.37
C ALA A 10 -9.69 8.77 -14.03
N ALA A 11 -9.32 10.03 -13.77
CA ALA A 11 -7.98 10.43 -13.37
C ALA A 11 -7.62 9.85 -11.99
N GLN A 12 -8.54 9.90 -11.03
CA GLN A 12 -8.33 9.33 -9.69
C GLN A 12 -8.12 7.82 -9.75
N ASP A 13 -8.93 7.11 -10.53
CA ASP A 13 -8.81 5.65 -10.68
C ASP A 13 -7.47 5.27 -11.30
N PHE A 14 -7.00 5.99 -12.30
CA PHE A 14 -5.70 5.79 -12.90
C PHE A 14 -4.56 6.04 -11.92
N ASN A 15 -4.60 7.16 -11.20
CA ASN A 15 -3.58 7.51 -10.21
C ASN A 15 -3.52 6.47 -9.06
N ARG A 16 -4.68 5.99 -8.62
CA ARG A 16 -4.78 4.94 -7.61
C ARG A 16 -4.12 3.64 -8.07
N LYS A 17 -4.39 3.23 -9.32
CA LYS A 17 -3.78 2.04 -9.90
C LYS A 17 -2.27 2.15 -9.98
N CYS A 18 -1.75 3.28 -10.47
CA CYS A 18 -0.30 3.54 -10.54
C CYS A 18 0.32 3.53 -9.14
N TRP A 19 -0.34 4.14 -8.15
CA TRP A 19 0.12 4.16 -6.78
C TRP A 19 0.23 2.74 -6.19
N LEU A 20 -0.78 1.89 -6.41
CA LEU A 20 -0.77 0.51 -5.93
C LEU A 20 0.36 -0.32 -6.53
N GLU A 21 0.60 -0.17 -7.83
CA GLU A 21 1.71 -0.83 -8.50
C GLU A 21 3.06 -0.39 -7.93
N HIS A 22 3.23 0.92 -7.73
CA HIS A 22 4.45 1.48 -7.15
C HIS A 22 4.66 1.00 -5.71
N ALA A 23 3.62 1.04 -4.88
CA ALA A 23 3.68 0.58 -3.49
C ALA A 23 4.03 -0.91 -3.41
N GLY A 24 3.44 -1.74 -4.26
CA GLY A 24 3.73 -3.16 -4.33
C GLY A 24 5.19 -3.44 -4.70
N ASN A 25 5.73 -2.73 -5.67
CA ASN A 25 7.13 -2.86 -6.09
C ASN A 25 8.08 -2.39 -4.99
N GLU A 26 7.79 -1.28 -4.33
CA GLU A 26 8.60 -0.76 -3.23
C GLU A 26 8.62 -1.71 -2.04
N LEU A 27 7.45 -2.25 -1.65
CA LEU A 27 7.36 -3.25 -0.58
C LEU A 27 8.16 -4.50 -0.92
N SER A 28 8.06 -5.02 -2.14
CA SER A 28 8.81 -6.19 -2.59
C SER A 28 10.31 -5.96 -2.50
N ASN A 29 10.79 -4.80 -2.92
CA ASN A 29 12.19 -4.44 -2.84
C ASN A 29 12.69 -4.34 -1.40
N GLN A 30 11.92 -3.72 -0.52
CA GLN A 30 12.26 -3.59 0.90
C GLN A 30 12.28 -4.95 1.61
N ILE A 31 11.27 -5.78 1.36
CA ILE A 31 11.20 -7.14 1.91
C ILE A 31 12.43 -7.94 1.47
N MET A 32 12.79 -7.87 0.19
CA MET A 32 13.95 -8.59 -0.34
C MET A 32 15.25 -8.12 0.30
N ASN A 33 15.43 -6.81 0.47
CA ASN A 33 16.61 -6.25 1.11
C ASN A 33 16.76 -6.71 2.56
N VAL A 34 15.66 -6.75 3.32
CA VAL A 34 15.63 -7.24 4.69
C VAL A 34 15.85 -8.74 4.75
N ALA A 35 15.20 -9.51 3.88
CA ALA A 35 15.30 -10.96 3.82
C ALA A 35 16.74 -11.43 3.53
N LYS A 36 17.47 -10.71 2.69
CA LYS A 36 18.87 -11.03 2.37
C LYS A 36 19.80 -10.95 3.57
N THR A 37 19.40 -10.28 4.63
CA THR A 37 20.16 -10.21 5.89
C THR A 37 19.78 -11.31 6.89
N GLY A 38 18.88 -12.21 6.50
CA GLY A 38 18.39 -13.30 7.36
C GLY A 38 17.25 -12.94 8.27
N ILE A 39 16.77 -11.70 8.22
CA ILE A 39 15.64 -11.22 9.01
C ILE A 39 14.33 -11.65 8.33
N ARG A 40 13.35 -12.06 9.12
CA ARG A 40 12.05 -12.54 8.64
C ARG A 40 10.88 -11.68 9.06
N GLU A 41 11.13 -10.44 9.38
CA GLU A 41 10.13 -9.46 9.77
C GLU A 41 10.55 -8.08 9.27
N MET A 42 9.58 -7.30 8.83
CA MET A 42 9.80 -5.91 8.44
C MET A 42 8.71 -5.03 9.03
N ARG A 43 9.11 -3.85 9.51
CA ARG A 43 8.19 -2.84 10.01
C ARG A 43 8.27 -1.60 9.14
N ILE A 44 7.13 -1.10 8.70
CA ILE A 44 7.05 0.11 7.90
C ILE A 44 5.93 1.01 8.41
N ASN A 45 6.21 2.31 8.48
CA ASN A 45 5.19 3.27 8.85
C ASN A 45 4.18 3.39 7.72
N PHE A 46 2.92 3.15 8.03
CA PHE A 46 1.85 3.18 7.04
C PHE A 46 1.73 4.52 6.33
N LYS A 47 1.99 5.63 7.03
CA LYS A 47 1.97 6.98 6.43
C LYS A 47 2.93 7.12 5.26
N ASP A 48 4.02 6.40 5.27
CA ASP A 48 5.00 6.44 4.17
C ASP A 48 4.49 5.73 2.92
N LEU A 49 3.61 4.75 3.09
CA LEU A 49 3.00 4.00 1.99
C LEU A 49 1.82 4.74 1.35
N ILE A 50 1.10 5.54 2.12
CA ILE A 50 -0.12 6.23 1.65
C ILE A 50 0.12 7.69 1.26
N LYS A 51 1.33 8.06 0.94
CA LYS A 51 1.63 9.40 0.42
C LYS A 51 0.77 9.67 -0.81
N GLY A 52 0.03 10.77 -0.78
CA GLY A 52 -0.87 11.15 -1.86
C GLY A 52 -2.34 10.80 -1.62
N ALA A 53 -2.68 10.19 -0.50
CA ALA A 53 -4.08 10.04 -0.10
C ALA A 53 -4.68 11.42 0.22
N GLU A 54 -5.81 11.75 -0.40
CA GLU A 54 -6.44 13.07 -0.27
C GLU A 54 -7.30 13.20 0.98
N ASN A 55 -7.78 12.07 1.53
CA ASN A 55 -8.65 12.04 2.70
C ASN A 55 -8.58 10.69 3.43
N LEU A 56 -9.26 10.61 4.59
CA LEU A 56 -9.27 9.40 5.43
C LEU A 56 -9.91 8.19 4.73
N GLU A 57 -10.94 8.42 3.94
CA GLU A 57 -11.64 7.37 3.20
C GLU A 57 -10.71 6.73 2.17
N GLU A 58 -9.97 7.55 1.43
CA GLU A 58 -8.99 7.09 0.45
C GLU A 58 -7.83 6.35 1.12
N SER A 59 -7.38 6.83 2.28
CA SER A 59 -6.35 6.16 3.08
C SER A 59 -6.78 4.77 3.53
N ALA A 60 -8.03 4.63 3.99
CA ALA A 60 -8.59 3.35 4.40
C ALA A 60 -8.69 2.36 3.23
N GLU A 61 -9.08 2.84 2.07
CA GLU A 61 -9.16 2.05 0.85
C GLU A 61 -7.78 1.57 0.40
N MET A 62 -6.79 2.44 0.42
CA MET A 62 -5.40 2.11 0.10
C MET A 62 -4.84 1.06 1.05
N LEU A 63 -5.10 1.20 2.35
CA LEU A 63 -4.70 0.21 3.36
C LEU A 63 -5.30 -1.16 3.06
N TYR A 64 -6.58 -1.21 2.75
CA TYR A 64 -7.28 -2.44 2.40
C TYR A 64 -6.60 -3.16 1.23
N TYR A 65 -6.26 -2.44 0.17
CA TYR A 65 -5.60 -3.01 -1.00
C TYR A 65 -4.18 -3.49 -0.69
N ILE A 66 -3.43 -2.76 0.11
CA ILE A 66 -2.09 -3.18 0.55
C ILE A 66 -2.17 -4.46 1.37
N GLU A 67 -3.06 -4.53 2.36
CA GLU A 67 -3.25 -5.71 3.18
C GLU A 67 -3.65 -6.93 2.35
N LYS A 68 -4.55 -6.73 1.40
CA LYS A 68 -4.97 -7.79 0.48
C LYS A 68 -3.82 -8.29 -0.40
N THR A 69 -3.02 -7.39 -0.92
CA THR A 69 -1.85 -7.72 -1.74
C THR A 69 -0.84 -8.55 -0.94
N ILE A 70 -0.55 -8.14 0.29
CA ILE A 70 0.37 -8.84 1.20
C ILE A 70 -0.16 -10.24 1.54
N SER A 71 -1.43 -10.35 1.89
CA SER A 71 -2.09 -11.62 2.17
C SER A 71 -2.07 -12.57 0.98
N ASN A 72 -2.39 -12.07 -0.20
CA ASN A 72 -2.42 -12.87 -1.43
C ASN A 72 -1.03 -13.39 -1.81
N ALA A 73 0.02 -12.66 -1.43
CA ALA A 73 1.41 -13.09 -1.64
C ALA A 73 1.90 -14.10 -0.60
N GLY A 74 1.08 -14.44 0.40
CA GLY A 74 1.41 -15.45 1.41
C GLY A 74 2.10 -14.92 2.66
N PHE A 75 2.24 -13.60 2.82
CA PHE A 75 2.81 -12.99 4.01
C PHE A 75 1.79 -12.85 5.13
N GLU A 76 2.26 -12.97 6.37
CA GLU A 76 1.48 -12.56 7.54
C GLU A 76 1.70 -11.07 7.79
N HIS A 77 0.66 -10.37 8.24
CA HIS A 77 0.78 -8.95 8.55
C HIS A 77 -0.13 -8.53 9.70
N VAL A 78 0.29 -7.48 10.38
CA VAL A 78 -0.48 -6.82 11.45
C VAL A 78 -0.31 -5.31 11.30
N VAL A 79 -1.38 -4.56 11.49
CA VAL A 79 -1.32 -3.10 11.58
C VAL A 79 -1.54 -2.70 13.04
N THR A 80 -0.56 -1.99 13.61
CA THR A 80 -0.67 -1.51 14.98
C THR A 80 -1.57 -0.27 15.08
N PRO A 81 -2.11 0.06 16.26
CA PRO A 81 -2.86 1.30 16.46
C PRO A 81 -2.07 2.57 16.13
N ASP A 82 -0.74 2.50 16.21
CA ASP A 82 0.16 3.62 15.90
C ASP A 82 0.38 3.81 14.40
N GLY A 83 -0.20 2.94 13.57
CA GLY A 83 -0.06 3.02 12.11
C GLY A 83 1.21 2.37 11.56
N VAL A 84 1.77 1.42 12.27
CA VAL A 84 2.92 0.62 11.80
C VAL A 84 2.42 -0.68 11.20
N LEU A 85 2.81 -0.95 9.97
CA LEU A 85 2.56 -2.22 9.28
C LEU A 85 3.73 -3.16 9.57
N ILE A 86 3.43 -4.32 10.15
CA ILE A 86 4.41 -5.37 10.46
C ILE A 86 4.15 -6.53 9.50
N ILE A 87 5.13 -6.87 8.69
CA ILE A 87 5.05 -7.96 7.71
C ILE A 87 6.03 -9.06 8.14
N LYS A 88 5.56 -10.30 8.15
CA LYS A 88 6.35 -11.48 8.56
C LYS A 88 6.34 -12.54 7.46
N TRP A 89 7.44 -13.25 7.35
CA TRP A 89 7.58 -14.35 6.41
C TRP A 89 8.38 -15.54 6.93
#